data_aa79c6a8de7ce633cfabca21fdb6493e
#
_entry.id   aa79c6a8de7ce633cfabca21fdb6493e
#
_cell.length_a   1.000
_cell.length_b   1.000
_cell.length_c   1.000
_cell.angle_alpha   90.00
_cell.angle_beta   90.00
_cell.angle_gamma   90.00
#
_symmetry.space_group_name_H-M   'P 1'
#
loop_
_entity.id
_entity.type
_entity.pdbx_description
1 polymer ?
#
loop_
_entity_poly.entity_id
_entity_poly.type
_entity_poly.pdbx_seq_one_letter_code
_entity_poly.pdbx_strand_id
1 'polypeptide(L)'
;MKHLLFFLLIMIVVSANAQIIKNNLVISDNADSMSRNSIKHKMENRFLTWKQFGNGFGKEMVSATEVYERRKKDGIKDYAFATYDFVFISDSKNKLDSLGRFLTNNYAYKINSVKKQDEYWELTGDAIEFPVDEENLRYWVLDLYAKGYEFDCKLEGYGAMADPKSQNFPDLKLPLYDHYFDLAMDAYGKRNLGMAIIHFSTAIKINPADPNSWYSRAIAKDQLHTWKAARSDYDKAIELAPDFTSAIVNRAANKDEAGEYDDAIKDYSQAIQLEPKNAMAYFNRGNSKFSKGDKKGACEDWIKAKELGAEYAQERIQANCN
;
A
#
# COMPACT_ATOMS: atom_id res chain seq x y z
N MET A 1 -3.65 20.25 -16.03
CA MET A 1 -3.95 21.07 -14.83
C MET A 1 -4.76 20.31 -13.76
N LYS A 2 -5.81 19.54 -14.09
CA LYS A 2 -6.56 18.73 -13.11
C LYS A 2 -5.67 17.67 -12.42
N HIS A 3 -4.79 16.98 -13.14
CA HIS A 3 -3.87 15.99 -12.61
C HIS A 3 -2.82 16.59 -11.66
N LEU A 4 -2.35 17.82 -11.92
CA LEU A 4 -1.36 18.49 -11.05
C LEU A 4 -1.94 18.87 -9.68
N LEU A 5 -3.20 19.33 -9.62
CA LEU A 5 -3.89 19.63 -8.36
C LEU A 5 -4.16 18.37 -7.52
N PHE A 6 -4.42 17.24 -8.20
CA PHE A 6 -4.68 15.96 -7.55
C PHE A 6 -3.39 15.35 -6.94
N PHE A 7 -2.24 15.51 -7.62
CA PHE A 7 -0.94 15.11 -7.07
C PHE A 7 -0.58 15.91 -5.80
N LEU A 8 -0.94 17.21 -5.72
CA LEU A 8 -0.78 17.97 -4.49
C LEU A 8 -1.66 17.41 -3.35
N LEU A 9 -2.88 16.96 -3.66
CA LEU A 9 -3.78 16.35 -2.67
C LEU A 9 -3.25 14.99 -2.19
N ILE A 10 -2.68 14.16 -3.08
CA ILE A 10 -2.03 12.89 -2.72
C ILE A 10 -0.82 13.13 -1.81
N MET A 11 -0.01 14.14 -2.09
CA MET A 11 1.13 14.50 -1.24
C MET A 11 0.69 14.89 0.17
N ILE A 12 -0.43 15.60 0.31
CA ILE A 12 -1.00 15.98 1.63
C ILE A 12 -1.60 14.75 2.33
N VAL A 13 -2.28 13.87 1.62
CA VAL A 13 -2.87 12.65 2.18
C VAL A 13 -1.80 11.62 2.54
N VAL A 14 -0.74 11.48 1.74
CA VAL A 14 0.40 10.59 2.04
C VAL A 14 1.19 11.10 3.24
N SER A 15 1.39 12.42 3.39
CA SER A 15 2.05 12.99 4.57
C SER A 15 1.20 12.83 5.84
N ALA A 16 -0.12 13.02 5.76
CA ALA A 16 -1.04 12.84 6.88
C ALA A 16 -1.21 11.35 7.25
N ASN A 17 -1.27 10.44 6.27
CA ASN A 17 -1.40 9.00 6.51
C ASN A 17 -0.08 8.35 6.93
N ALA A 18 1.08 8.79 6.43
CA ALA A 18 2.38 8.38 6.96
C ALA A 18 2.53 8.79 8.42
N GLN A 19 1.98 9.95 8.82
CA GLN A 19 1.91 10.37 10.21
C GLN A 19 0.95 9.50 11.04
N ILE A 20 -0.21 9.12 10.49
CA ILE A 20 -1.19 8.23 11.14
C ILE A 20 -0.67 6.80 11.25
N ILE A 21 0.02 6.29 10.24
CA ILE A 21 0.65 4.97 10.26
C ILE A 21 1.89 4.99 11.16
N LYS A 22 2.71 6.05 11.17
CA LYS A 22 3.80 6.23 12.13
C LYS A 22 3.29 6.41 13.57
N ASN A 23 2.21 7.13 13.79
CA ASN A 23 1.59 7.25 15.13
C ASN A 23 0.91 5.96 15.60
N ASN A 24 0.57 5.04 14.70
CA ASN A 24 0.06 3.72 15.04
C ASN A 24 1.15 2.63 15.08
N LEU A 25 2.33 2.85 14.50
CA LEU A 25 3.46 1.91 14.46
C LEU A 25 4.69 2.37 15.27
N VAL A 26 4.86 3.67 15.49
CA VAL A 26 5.83 4.17 16.46
C VAL A 26 5.10 4.33 17.79
N ILE A 27 5.00 3.24 18.53
CA ILE A 27 4.90 3.30 19.98
C ILE A 27 6.18 4.02 20.39
N SER A 28 6.06 5.31 20.73
CA SER A 28 7.18 6.07 21.29
C SER A 28 7.68 5.31 22.51
N ASP A 29 8.99 5.15 22.64
CA ASP A 29 9.60 4.51 23.81
C ASP A 29 9.28 5.22 25.16
N ASN A 30 8.51 6.31 25.11
CA ASN A 30 8.07 7.10 26.25
C ASN A 30 6.54 7.06 26.54
N ALA A 31 5.79 6.11 25.97
CA ALA A 31 4.42 5.89 26.43
C ALA A 31 4.45 5.19 27.81
N ASP A 32 3.78 5.80 28.79
CA ASP A 32 3.66 5.25 30.15
C ASP A 32 3.40 3.75 30.17
N SER A 33 4.02 3.03 31.11
CA SER A 33 3.93 1.58 31.23
C SER A 33 2.48 1.05 31.30
N MET A 34 1.53 1.87 31.75
CA MET A 34 0.10 1.57 31.78
C MET A 34 -0.51 1.57 30.35
N SER A 35 -0.11 2.47 29.45
CA SER A 35 -0.64 2.48 28.09
C SER A 35 -0.06 1.35 27.24
N ARG A 36 1.20 0.98 27.47
CA ARG A 36 1.86 -0.18 26.82
C ARG A 36 1.17 -1.49 27.20
N ASN A 37 0.82 -1.68 28.46
CA ASN A 37 0.12 -2.88 28.91
C ASN A 37 -1.30 -2.96 28.34
N SER A 38 -2.03 -1.85 28.23
CA SER A 38 -3.38 -1.84 27.65
C SER A 38 -3.37 -2.07 26.16
N ILE A 39 -2.39 -1.52 25.41
CA ILE A 39 -2.20 -1.76 23.98
C ILE A 39 -1.74 -3.20 23.74
N LYS A 40 -0.78 -3.68 24.50
CA LYS A 40 -0.30 -5.07 24.44
C LYS A 40 -1.42 -6.06 24.72
N HIS A 41 -2.25 -5.80 25.75
CA HIS A 41 -3.41 -6.64 26.09
C HIS A 41 -4.50 -6.59 25.00
N LYS A 42 -4.73 -5.42 24.35
CA LYS A 42 -5.62 -5.30 23.19
C LYS A 42 -5.10 -6.07 21.96
N MET A 43 -3.77 -6.14 21.78
CA MET A 43 -3.14 -6.88 20.67
C MET A 43 -3.09 -8.39 20.94
N GLU A 44 -2.95 -8.82 22.20
CA GLU A 44 -2.91 -10.23 22.58
C GLU A 44 -4.29 -10.92 22.49
N ASN A 45 -5.39 -10.16 22.57
CA ASN A 45 -6.77 -10.66 22.49
C ASN A 45 -7.39 -10.55 21.09
N ARG A 46 -6.59 -10.38 20.05
CA ARG A 46 -7.09 -10.38 18.68
C ARG A 46 -7.28 -11.80 18.16
N PHE A 47 -8.31 -11.99 17.34
CA PHE A 47 -8.56 -13.24 16.62
C PHE A 47 -7.40 -13.55 15.63
N LEU A 48 -6.87 -12.52 14.96
CA LEU A 48 -5.68 -12.60 14.10
C LEU A 48 -4.55 -11.75 14.69
N THR A 49 -3.54 -12.39 15.29
CA THR A 49 -2.39 -11.71 15.88
C THR A 49 -1.42 -11.19 14.81
N TRP A 50 -0.61 -10.17 15.17
CA TRP A 50 0.44 -9.65 14.29
C TRP A 50 1.43 -10.74 13.81
N LYS A 51 1.80 -11.65 14.70
CA LYS A 51 2.69 -12.76 14.36
C LYS A 51 2.07 -13.72 13.34
N GLN A 52 0.78 -14.03 13.49
CA GLN A 52 0.06 -14.85 12.51
C GLN A 52 -0.08 -14.13 11.18
N PHE A 53 -0.42 -12.84 11.21
CA PHE A 53 -0.50 -12.01 10.00
C PHE A 53 0.84 -11.97 9.26
N GLY A 54 1.95 -11.62 9.92
CA GLY A 54 3.27 -11.57 9.28
C GLY A 54 3.73 -12.92 8.72
N ASN A 55 3.48 -14.01 9.45
CA ASN A 55 3.82 -15.36 8.99
C ASN A 55 2.95 -15.83 7.80
N GLY A 56 1.71 -15.34 7.71
CA GLY A 56 0.76 -15.70 6.65
C GLY A 56 0.99 -14.92 5.37
N PHE A 57 1.50 -13.69 5.43
CA PHE A 57 1.60 -12.78 4.29
C PHE A 57 2.31 -13.39 3.08
N GLY A 58 3.48 -14.01 3.29
CA GLY A 58 4.22 -14.68 2.21
C GLY A 58 3.52 -15.95 1.70
N LYS A 59 2.76 -16.64 2.56
CA LYS A 59 1.99 -17.82 2.18
C LYS A 59 0.83 -17.45 1.26
N GLU A 60 0.14 -16.34 1.53
CA GLU A 60 -0.94 -15.85 0.68
C GLU A 60 -0.44 -15.47 -0.72
N MET A 61 0.75 -14.89 -0.82
CA MET A 61 1.38 -14.61 -2.13
C MET A 61 1.61 -15.89 -2.92
N VAL A 62 2.13 -16.95 -2.28
CA VAL A 62 2.36 -18.26 -2.94
C VAL A 62 1.03 -18.91 -3.32
N SER A 63 0.04 -18.88 -2.41
CA SER A 63 -1.29 -19.42 -2.66
C SER A 63 -1.98 -18.75 -3.84
N ALA A 64 -1.88 -17.42 -3.98
CA ALA A 64 -2.42 -16.68 -5.13
C ALA A 64 -1.79 -17.15 -6.44
N THR A 65 -0.46 -17.33 -6.47
CA THR A 65 0.24 -17.88 -7.65
C THR A 65 -0.27 -19.29 -7.99
N GLU A 66 -0.43 -20.17 -7.00
CA GLU A 66 -0.92 -21.53 -7.22
C GLU A 66 -2.37 -21.54 -7.75
N VAL A 67 -3.24 -20.66 -7.24
CA VAL A 67 -4.60 -20.51 -7.76
C VAL A 67 -4.57 -20.02 -9.21
N TYR A 68 -3.73 -19.02 -9.54
CA TYR A 68 -3.58 -18.54 -10.90
C TYR A 68 -3.09 -19.64 -11.85
N GLU A 69 -2.02 -20.36 -11.50
CA GLU A 69 -1.47 -21.46 -12.32
C GLU A 69 -2.48 -22.60 -12.56
N ARG A 70 -3.31 -22.91 -11.56
CA ARG A 70 -4.39 -23.87 -11.70
C ARG A 70 -5.42 -23.40 -12.74
N ARG A 71 -5.84 -22.14 -12.65
CA ARG A 71 -6.81 -21.54 -13.58
C ARG A 71 -6.26 -21.42 -15.00
N LYS A 72 -4.97 -21.14 -15.14
CA LYS A 72 -4.30 -21.14 -16.44
C LYS A 72 -4.35 -22.51 -17.10
N LYS A 73 -4.18 -23.60 -16.34
CA LYS A 73 -4.39 -24.97 -16.82
C LYS A 73 -5.83 -25.26 -17.23
N ASP A 74 -6.81 -24.63 -16.60
CA ASP A 74 -8.22 -24.70 -16.95
C ASP A 74 -8.58 -23.82 -18.17
N GLY A 75 -7.61 -23.16 -18.80
CA GLY A 75 -7.75 -22.42 -20.05
C GLY A 75 -8.02 -20.92 -19.90
N ILE A 76 -7.89 -20.34 -18.69
CA ILE A 76 -7.94 -18.89 -18.50
C ILE A 76 -6.70 -18.26 -19.15
N LYS A 77 -6.93 -17.22 -19.95
CA LYS A 77 -5.88 -16.41 -20.59
C LYS A 77 -5.50 -15.26 -19.66
N ASP A 78 -4.24 -14.83 -19.75
CA ASP A 78 -3.76 -13.62 -19.08
C ASP A 78 -4.66 -12.43 -19.45
N TYR A 79 -5.04 -11.64 -18.42
CA TYR A 79 -5.95 -10.50 -18.52
C TYR A 79 -7.41 -10.85 -18.91
N ALA A 80 -7.82 -12.10 -18.85
CA ALA A 80 -9.25 -12.43 -18.88
C ALA A 80 -9.94 -11.77 -17.67
N PHE A 81 -11.15 -11.25 -17.88
CA PHE A 81 -11.94 -10.71 -16.78
C PHE A 81 -12.58 -11.85 -15.99
N ALA A 82 -12.40 -11.82 -14.67
CA ALA A 82 -13.00 -12.80 -13.78
C ALA A 82 -13.44 -12.16 -12.47
N THR A 83 -14.50 -12.73 -11.89
CA THR A 83 -14.96 -12.45 -10.52
C THR A 83 -14.41 -13.51 -9.59
N TYR A 84 -13.94 -13.12 -8.43
CA TYR A 84 -13.47 -14.02 -7.38
C TYR A 84 -14.37 -13.93 -6.16
N ASP A 85 -14.71 -15.08 -5.61
CA ASP A 85 -15.31 -15.19 -4.28
C ASP A 85 -14.24 -15.13 -3.19
N PHE A 86 -14.66 -14.80 -1.98
CA PHE A 86 -13.79 -14.77 -0.82
C PHE A 86 -14.54 -15.17 0.46
N VAL A 87 -13.79 -15.70 1.42
CA VAL A 87 -14.28 -16.15 2.71
C VAL A 87 -13.44 -15.56 3.82
N PHE A 88 -14.08 -14.87 4.76
CA PHE A 88 -13.46 -14.42 6.00
C PHE A 88 -14.08 -15.11 7.20
N ILE A 89 -13.26 -15.40 8.21
CA ILE A 89 -13.72 -15.92 9.51
C ILE A 89 -13.31 -14.99 10.65
N SER A 90 -14.08 -15.01 11.75
CA SER A 90 -13.77 -14.29 12.98
C SER A 90 -14.49 -14.92 14.18
N ASP A 91 -14.00 -14.61 15.36
CA ASP A 91 -14.64 -14.96 16.66
C ASP A 91 -15.93 -14.13 16.90
N SER A 92 -16.14 -13.06 16.15
CA SER A 92 -17.24 -12.10 16.36
C SER A 92 -17.97 -11.73 15.07
N LYS A 93 -19.29 -11.88 15.10
CA LYS A 93 -20.16 -11.41 14.02
C LYS A 93 -19.97 -9.91 13.71
N ASN A 94 -19.85 -9.10 14.76
CA ASN A 94 -19.73 -7.64 14.62
C ASN A 94 -18.48 -7.21 13.84
N LYS A 95 -17.36 -7.94 13.99
CA LYS A 95 -16.13 -7.72 13.23
C LYS A 95 -16.36 -7.98 11.74
N LEU A 96 -17.00 -9.12 11.40
CA LEU A 96 -17.34 -9.46 10.02
C LEU A 96 -18.39 -8.52 9.42
N ASP A 97 -19.41 -8.12 10.18
CA ASP A 97 -20.40 -7.14 9.73
C ASP A 97 -19.72 -5.78 9.42
N SER A 98 -18.70 -5.40 10.20
CA SER A 98 -17.93 -4.17 9.98
C SER A 98 -17.06 -4.26 8.74
N LEU A 99 -16.36 -5.39 8.57
CA LEU A 99 -15.59 -5.69 7.36
C LEU A 99 -16.52 -5.72 6.13
N GLY A 100 -17.66 -6.42 6.22
CA GLY A 100 -18.62 -6.52 5.12
C GLY A 100 -19.15 -5.15 4.68
N ARG A 101 -19.53 -4.29 5.63
CA ARG A 101 -19.92 -2.90 5.33
C ARG A 101 -18.78 -2.11 4.65
N PHE A 102 -17.54 -2.26 5.14
CA PHE A 102 -16.41 -1.61 4.53
C PHE A 102 -16.21 -2.08 3.07
N LEU A 103 -16.20 -3.39 2.82
CA LEU A 103 -16.03 -3.96 1.48
C LEU A 103 -17.14 -3.54 0.52
N THR A 104 -18.41 -3.51 0.99
CA THR A 104 -19.54 -3.06 0.18
C THR A 104 -19.43 -1.57 -0.15
N ASN A 105 -19.15 -0.72 0.83
CA ASN A 105 -19.17 0.73 0.65
C ASN A 105 -17.95 1.29 -0.10
N ASN A 106 -16.79 0.66 0.07
CA ASN A 106 -15.53 1.16 -0.49
C ASN A 106 -15.07 0.37 -1.72
N TYR A 107 -15.31 -0.95 -1.74
CA TYR A 107 -14.83 -1.83 -2.82
C TYR A 107 -15.95 -2.23 -3.80
N ALA A 108 -17.18 -1.87 -3.51
CA ALA A 108 -18.36 -2.31 -4.25
C ALA A 108 -18.52 -3.85 -4.31
N TYR A 109 -17.96 -4.56 -3.33
CA TYR A 109 -18.05 -6.01 -3.25
C TYR A 109 -19.42 -6.43 -2.72
N LYS A 110 -19.91 -7.56 -3.20
CA LYS A 110 -21.18 -8.12 -2.76
C LYS A 110 -20.95 -9.08 -1.59
N ILE A 111 -21.59 -8.83 -0.46
CA ILE A 111 -21.59 -9.75 0.66
C ILE A 111 -22.77 -10.70 0.51
N ASN A 112 -22.50 -11.99 0.46
CA ASN A 112 -23.49 -13.05 0.24
C ASN A 112 -24.08 -13.54 1.55
N SER A 113 -23.26 -13.75 2.59
CA SER A 113 -23.73 -14.19 3.90
C SER A 113 -22.79 -13.86 5.04
N VAL A 114 -23.34 -13.72 6.26
CA VAL A 114 -22.59 -13.79 7.52
C VAL A 114 -23.31 -14.79 8.40
N LYS A 115 -22.69 -15.97 8.63
CA LYS A 115 -23.30 -17.11 9.32
C LYS A 115 -22.42 -17.60 10.48
N LYS A 116 -23.07 -18.18 11.49
CA LYS A 116 -22.37 -18.90 12.56
C LYS A 116 -21.99 -20.28 12.04
N GLN A 117 -20.73 -20.60 12.14
CA GLN A 117 -20.16 -21.93 12.05
C GLN A 117 -19.76 -22.36 13.48
N ASP A 118 -19.44 -23.59 13.71
CA ASP A 118 -19.25 -24.17 15.05
C ASP A 118 -18.61 -23.21 16.07
N GLU A 119 -17.31 -22.92 15.93
CA GLU A 119 -16.56 -22.10 16.88
C GLU A 119 -16.36 -20.65 16.40
N TYR A 120 -16.64 -20.32 15.13
CA TYR A 120 -16.41 -19.02 14.52
C TYR A 120 -17.61 -18.53 13.72
N TRP A 121 -17.55 -17.27 13.29
CA TRP A 121 -18.45 -16.68 12.30
C TRP A 121 -17.76 -16.64 10.94
N GLU A 122 -18.51 -16.83 9.88
CA GLU A 122 -18.05 -16.84 8.50
C GLU A 122 -18.77 -15.78 7.70
N LEU A 123 -18.03 -14.99 6.91
CA LEU A 123 -18.52 -14.06 5.91
C LEU A 123 -18.09 -14.55 4.53
N THR A 124 -19.03 -14.65 3.62
CA THR A 124 -18.77 -14.95 2.20
C THR A 124 -19.17 -13.78 1.32
N GLY A 125 -18.44 -13.55 0.24
CA GLY A 125 -18.72 -12.48 -0.70
C GLY A 125 -18.04 -12.67 -2.05
N ASP A 126 -18.42 -11.80 -3.01
CA ASP A 126 -17.86 -11.76 -4.36
C ASP A 126 -17.23 -10.40 -4.60
N ALA A 127 -16.04 -10.39 -5.22
CA ALA A 127 -15.40 -9.17 -5.73
C ALA A 127 -16.12 -8.65 -6.99
N ILE A 128 -15.77 -7.46 -7.41
CA ILE A 128 -16.10 -7.00 -8.77
C ILE A 128 -15.21 -7.73 -9.78
N GLU A 129 -15.64 -7.75 -11.03
CA GLU A 129 -14.84 -8.30 -12.13
C GLU A 129 -13.58 -7.46 -12.37
N PHE A 130 -12.42 -8.12 -12.56
CA PHE A 130 -11.15 -7.45 -12.86
C PHE A 130 -10.30 -8.29 -13.82
N PRO A 131 -9.35 -7.67 -14.58
CA PRO A 131 -8.45 -8.39 -15.45
C PRO A 131 -7.44 -9.20 -14.62
N VAL A 132 -7.38 -10.50 -14.86
CA VAL A 132 -6.59 -11.45 -14.07
C VAL A 132 -5.31 -11.83 -14.78
N ASP A 133 -4.20 -11.62 -14.11
CA ASP A 133 -2.92 -12.27 -14.31
C ASP A 133 -2.34 -12.65 -12.93
N GLU A 134 -1.16 -13.24 -12.90
CA GLU A 134 -0.54 -13.67 -11.65
C GLU A 134 -0.32 -12.49 -10.69
N GLU A 135 0.16 -11.36 -11.19
CA GLU A 135 0.45 -10.18 -10.38
C GLU A 135 -0.84 -9.54 -9.86
N ASN A 136 -1.86 -9.37 -10.71
CA ASN A 136 -3.14 -8.79 -10.35
C ASN A 136 -3.86 -9.63 -9.27
N LEU A 137 -3.90 -10.95 -9.44
CA LEU A 137 -4.51 -11.84 -8.44
C LEU A 137 -3.77 -11.76 -7.10
N ARG A 138 -2.43 -11.73 -7.14
CA ARG A 138 -1.60 -11.61 -5.94
C ARG A 138 -1.90 -10.33 -5.16
N TYR A 139 -1.99 -9.18 -5.83
CA TYR A 139 -2.28 -7.91 -5.14
C TYR A 139 -3.72 -7.83 -4.64
N TRP A 140 -4.68 -8.39 -5.35
CA TRP A 140 -6.04 -8.50 -4.86
C TRP A 140 -6.13 -9.32 -3.56
N VAL A 141 -5.48 -10.47 -3.51
CA VAL A 141 -5.43 -11.33 -2.32
C VAL A 141 -4.71 -10.64 -1.16
N LEU A 142 -3.59 -9.97 -1.42
CA LEU A 142 -2.84 -9.27 -0.38
C LEU A 142 -3.63 -8.11 0.24
N ASP A 143 -4.39 -7.37 -0.57
CA ASP A 143 -5.25 -6.32 -0.07
C ASP A 143 -6.37 -6.89 0.82
N LEU A 144 -7.04 -7.97 0.40
CA LEU A 144 -8.03 -8.64 1.24
C LEU A 144 -7.43 -9.19 2.54
N TYR A 145 -6.24 -9.77 2.47
CA TYR A 145 -5.53 -10.28 3.64
C TYR A 145 -5.20 -9.16 4.64
N ALA A 146 -4.72 -8.02 4.15
CA ALA A 146 -4.48 -6.83 4.97
C ALA A 146 -5.77 -6.28 5.58
N LYS A 147 -6.87 -6.23 4.82
CA LYS A 147 -8.18 -5.80 5.32
C LYS A 147 -8.71 -6.75 6.39
N GLY A 148 -8.56 -8.04 6.20
CA GLY A 148 -8.89 -9.02 7.24
C GLY A 148 -8.18 -8.68 8.55
N TYR A 149 -6.89 -8.40 8.51
CA TYR A 149 -6.13 -8.01 9.69
C TYR A 149 -6.63 -6.68 10.31
N GLU A 150 -6.91 -5.65 9.51
CA GLU A 150 -7.43 -4.35 10.00
C GLU A 150 -8.72 -4.54 10.83
N PHE A 151 -9.62 -5.40 10.37
CA PHE A 151 -10.92 -5.67 11.02
C PHE A 151 -10.89 -6.84 12.02
N ASP A 152 -9.73 -7.40 12.30
CA ASP A 152 -9.54 -8.56 13.16
C ASP A 152 -10.33 -9.80 12.68
N CYS A 153 -10.29 -10.02 11.37
CA CYS A 153 -10.84 -11.15 10.64
C CYS A 153 -9.73 -11.85 9.87
N LYS A 154 -9.84 -13.16 9.71
CA LYS A 154 -8.87 -13.96 8.94
C LYS A 154 -9.44 -14.25 7.56
N LEU A 155 -8.69 -13.97 6.50
CA LEU A 155 -8.99 -14.50 5.16
C LEU A 155 -8.75 -16.02 5.20
N GLU A 156 -9.80 -16.80 4.96
CA GLU A 156 -9.74 -18.27 5.04
C GLU A 156 -9.65 -18.92 3.67
N GLY A 157 -10.23 -18.27 2.65
CA GLY A 157 -10.20 -18.79 1.31
C GLY A 157 -10.66 -17.80 0.25
N TYR A 158 -10.33 -18.11 -0.99
CA TYR A 158 -10.79 -17.42 -2.19
C TYR A 158 -10.75 -18.36 -3.38
N GLY A 159 -11.66 -18.12 -4.35
CA GLY A 159 -11.75 -18.91 -5.56
C GLY A 159 -12.14 -18.07 -6.75
N ALA A 160 -12.11 -18.61 -7.95
CA ALA A 160 -12.58 -17.94 -9.15
C ALA A 160 -13.91 -18.52 -9.60
N MET A 161 -14.91 -17.66 -9.76
CA MET A 161 -16.06 -17.95 -10.60
C MET A 161 -15.74 -17.41 -12.01
N ALA A 162 -14.86 -18.08 -12.75
CA ALA A 162 -14.55 -17.69 -14.10
C ALA A 162 -15.66 -18.20 -15.03
N ASP A 163 -16.32 -17.30 -15.77
CA ASP A 163 -16.98 -17.69 -17.00
C ASP A 163 -15.90 -17.75 -18.11
N PRO A 164 -15.49 -18.95 -18.57
CA PRO A 164 -14.52 -19.06 -19.65
C PRO A 164 -14.97 -18.41 -20.97
N LYS A 165 -16.24 -17.98 -21.06
CA LYS A 165 -16.80 -17.30 -22.23
C LYS A 165 -16.49 -15.81 -22.28
N SER A 166 -16.11 -15.17 -21.16
CA SER A 166 -15.76 -13.75 -21.12
C SER A 166 -14.26 -13.46 -21.23
N GLN A 167 -13.52 -14.27 -21.98
CA GLN A 167 -12.08 -14.14 -22.18
C GLN A 167 -11.66 -13.00 -23.14
N ASN A 168 -12.56 -12.05 -23.41
CA ASN A 168 -12.25 -10.91 -24.27
C ASN A 168 -11.69 -9.76 -23.45
N PHE A 169 -10.35 -9.72 -23.34
CA PHE A 169 -9.68 -8.51 -22.94
C PHE A 169 -9.96 -7.41 -23.98
N PRO A 170 -10.43 -6.22 -23.58
CA PRO A 170 -10.67 -5.16 -24.53
C PRO A 170 -9.37 -4.80 -25.25
N ASP A 171 -9.46 -4.45 -26.54
CA ASP A 171 -8.33 -3.95 -27.32
C ASP A 171 -7.79 -2.68 -26.65
N LEU A 172 -6.70 -2.81 -25.91
CA LEU A 172 -6.12 -1.73 -25.12
C LEU A 172 -5.47 -0.70 -26.03
N LYS A 173 -6.22 0.36 -26.31
CA LYS A 173 -5.75 1.52 -27.08
C LYS A 173 -5.45 2.71 -26.16
N LEU A 174 -4.56 3.57 -26.60
CA LEU A 174 -4.16 4.77 -25.88
C LEU A 174 -5.34 5.62 -25.34
N PRO A 175 -6.49 5.76 -26.02
CA PRO A 175 -7.66 6.45 -25.47
C PRO A 175 -8.23 5.85 -24.18
N LEU A 176 -7.94 4.57 -23.88
CA LEU A 176 -8.35 3.91 -22.63
C LEU A 176 -7.39 4.18 -21.47
N TYR A 177 -6.23 4.81 -21.71
CA TYR A 177 -5.25 5.11 -20.67
C TYR A 177 -5.86 5.95 -19.55
N ASP A 178 -6.45 7.10 -19.89
CA ASP A 178 -7.06 8.00 -18.89
C ASP A 178 -8.16 7.30 -18.10
N HIS A 179 -8.97 6.47 -18.76
CA HIS A 179 -10.03 5.69 -18.09
C HIS A 179 -9.44 4.76 -17.00
N TYR A 180 -8.42 3.96 -17.32
CA TYR A 180 -7.83 3.06 -16.33
C TYR A 180 -7.02 3.79 -15.28
N PHE A 181 -6.38 4.91 -15.61
CA PHE A 181 -5.71 5.76 -14.66
C PHE A 181 -6.70 6.37 -13.66
N ASP A 182 -7.85 6.87 -14.12
CA ASP A 182 -8.91 7.43 -13.27
C ASP A 182 -9.55 6.35 -12.37
N LEU A 183 -9.80 5.16 -12.90
CA LEU A 183 -10.27 4.01 -12.10
C LEU A 183 -9.26 3.65 -11.00
N ALA A 184 -7.96 3.67 -11.31
CA ALA A 184 -6.91 3.39 -10.34
C ALA A 184 -6.89 4.44 -9.23
N MET A 185 -7.02 5.72 -9.58
CA MET A 185 -7.07 6.83 -8.63
C MET A 185 -8.32 6.77 -7.74
N ASP A 186 -9.47 6.44 -8.29
CA ASP A 186 -10.71 6.24 -7.52
C ASP A 186 -10.56 5.07 -6.54
N ALA A 187 -10.05 3.93 -7.00
CA ALA A 187 -9.77 2.77 -6.15
C ALA A 187 -8.78 3.11 -5.03
N TYR A 188 -7.72 3.85 -5.35
CA TYR A 188 -6.74 4.33 -4.36
C TYR A 188 -7.39 5.23 -3.30
N GLY A 189 -8.22 6.19 -3.73
CA GLY A 189 -8.96 7.08 -2.83
C GLY A 189 -9.93 6.33 -1.90
N LYS A 190 -10.48 5.21 -2.35
CA LYS A 190 -11.32 4.29 -1.57
C LYS A 190 -10.52 3.29 -0.72
N ARG A 191 -9.19 3.38 -0.72
CA ARG A 191 -8.26 2.46 -0.05
C ARG A 191 -8.35 1.01 -0.55
N ASN A 192 -8.85 0.81 -1.76
CA ASN A 192 -8.81 -0.47 -2.47
C ASN A 192 -7.48 -0.59 -3.22
N LEU A 193 -6.42 -0.87 -2.47
CA LEU A 193 -5.05 -0.85 -2.99
C LEU A 193 -4.83 -1.95 -4.03
N GLY A 194 -5.44 -3.12 -3.85
CA GLY A 194 -5.38 -4.19 -4.82
C GLY A 194 -5.93 -3.76 -6.18
N MET A 195 -7.16 -3.21 -6.21
CA MET A 195 -7.76 -2.71 -7.45
C MET A 195 -7.01 -1.50 -8.03
N ALA A 196 -6.48 -0.61 -7.18
CA ALA A 196 -5.65 0.49 -7.66
C ALA A 196 -4.42 -0.02 -8.42
N ILE A 197 -3.71 -1.00 -7.87
CA ILE A 197 -2.54 -1.62 -8.52
C ILE A 197 -2.92 -2.29 -9.84
N ILE A 198 -4.05 -3.01 -9.88
CA ILE A 198 -4.56 -3.68 -11.08
C ILE A 198 -4.84 -2.65 -12.20
N HIS A 199 -5.54 -1.57 -11.86
CA HIS A 199 -5.87 -0.54 -12.85
C HIS A 199 -4.64 0.27 -13.28
N PHE A 200 -3.71 0.61 -12.37
CA PHE A 200 -2.42 1.20 -12.77
C PHE A 200 -1.61 0.26 -13.66
N SER A 201 -1.60 -1.05 -13.37
CA SER A 201 -0.92 -2.03 -14.22
C SER A 201 -1.52 -2.06 -15.63
N THR A 202 -2.85 -1.93 -15.74
CA THR A 202 -3.54 -1.81 -17.03
C THR A 202 -3.18 -0.50 -17.74
N ALA A 203 -3.15 0.63 -17.03
CA ALA A 203 -2.71 1.92 -17.59
C ALA A 203 -1.26 1.87 -18.10
N ILE A 204 -0.34 1.27 -17.33
CA ILE A 204 1.06 1.04 -17.72
C ILE A 204 1.15 0.18 -18.98
N LYS A 205 0.32 -0.86 -19.08
CA LYS A 205 0.30 -1.72 -20.28
C LYS A 205 -0.13 -0.95 -21.53
N ILE A 206 -1.02 0.03 -21.39
CA ILE A 206 -1.48 0.89 -22.48
C ILE A 206 -0.41 1.94 -22.83
N ASN A 207 0.17 2.60 -21.81
CA ASN A 207 1.18 3.62 -21.96
C ASN A 207 2.36 3.39 -20.99
N PRO A 208 3.32 2.54 -21.34
CA PRO A 208 4.46 2.23 -20.48
C PRO A 208 5.45 3.39 -20.33
N ALA A 209 5.33 4.45 -21.13
CA ALA A 209 6.21 5.61 -21.12
C ALA A 209 5.75 6.73 -20.15
N ASP A 210 4.59 6.57 -19.49
CA ASP A 210 4.13 7.55 -18.51
C ASP A 210 4.72 7.26 -17.10
N PRO A 211 5.58 8.16 -16.57
CA PRO A 211 6.20 7.96 -15.26
C PRO A 211 5.19 8.03 -14.11
N ASN A 212 4.04 8.73 -14.29
CA ASN A 212 3.05 8.91 -13.23
C ASN A 212 2.34 7.61 -12.88
N SER A 213 2.06 6.76 -13.86
CA SER A 213 1.43 5.45 -13.63
C SER A 213 2.34 4.53 -12.82
N TRP A 214 3.64 4.48 -13.15
CA TRP A 214 4.63 3.73 -12.39
C TRP A 214 4.76 4.25 -10.96
N TYR A 215 4.89 5.56 -10.80
CA TYR A 215 4.97 6.22 -9.49
C TYR A 215 3.73 5.95 -8.64
N SER A 216 2.53 6.09 -9.19
CA SER A 216 1.27 5.90 -8.46
C SER A 216 1.09 4.43 -8.06
N ARG A 217 1.47 3.48 -8.94
CA ARG A 217 1.47 2.06 -8.61
C ARG A 217 2.47 1.73 -7.51
N ALA A 218 3.66 2.34 -7.54
CA ALA A 218 4.65 2.19 -6.48
C ALA A 218 4.11 2.61 -5.11
N ILE A 219 3.43 3.76 -5.03
CA ILE A 219 2.81 4.23 -3.79
C ILE A 219 1.78 3.22 -3.26
N ALA A 220 0.92 2.68 -4.13
CA ALA A 220 -0.06 1.68 -3.74
C ALA A 220 0.61 0.38 -3.25
N LYS A 221 1.69 -0.06 -3.91
CA LYS A 221 2.50 -1.20 -3.50
C LYS A 221 3.21 -0.98 -2.15
N ASP A 222 3.71 0.24 -1.89
CA ASP A 222 4.30 0.60 -0.59
C ASP A 222 3.29 0.49 0.54
N GLN A 223 2.07 0.97 0.33
CA GLN A 223 1.00 0.87 1.33
C GLN A 223 0.58 -0.58 1.61
N LEU A 224 0.79 -1.50 0.67
CA LEU A 224 0.65 -2.95 0.86
C LEU A 224 1.92 -3.61 1.40
N HIS A 225 2.94 -2.83 1.80
CA HIS A 225 4.21 -3.33 2.33
C HIS A 225 4.98 -4.25 1.37
N THR A 226 4.75 -4.13 0.07
CA THR A 226 5.48 -4.87 -0.96
C THR A 226 6.70 -4.07 -1.45
N TRP A 227 7.60 -3.74 -0.52
CA TRP A 227 8.71 -2.79 -0.64
C TRP A 227 9.57 -2.97 -1.90
N LYS A 228 9.96 -4.21 -2.23
CA LYS A 228 10.81 -4.50 -3.39
C LYS A 228 10.09 -4.22 -4.72
N ALA A 229 8.80 -4.57 -4.78
CA ALA A 229 7.99 -4.34 -5.98
C ALA A 229 7.69 -2.84 -6.16
N ALA A 230 7.44 -2.11 -5.07
CA ALA A 230 7.29 -0.66 -5.09
C ALA A 230 8.58 0.02 -5.59
N ARG A 231 9.75 -0.41 -5.08
CA ARG A 231 11.04 0.14 -5.50
C ARG A 231 11.29 0.00 -6.99
N SER A 232 10.99 -1.17 -7.56
CA SER A 232 11.11 -1.40 -9.01
C SER A 232 10.26 -0.42 -9.83
N ASP A 233 9.06 -0.10 -9.36
CA ASP A 233 8.20 0.87 -10.02
C ASP A 233 8.72 2.31 -9.85
N TYR A 234 9.26 2.68 -8.67
CA TYR A 234 9.93 3.98 -8.51
C TYR A 234 11.15 4.10 -9.40
N ASP A 235 11.97 3.04 -9.51
CA ASP A 235 13.13 3.04 -10.40
C ASP A 235 12.69 3.28 -11.85
N LYS A 236 11.59 2.67 -12.29
CA LYS A 236 11.08 2.88 -13.65
C LYS A 236 10.52 4.29 -13.85
N ALA A 237 9.82 4.85 -12.85
CA ALA A 237 9.35 6.24 -12.90
C ALA A 237 10.52 7.23 -13.03
N ILE A 238 11.61 7.01 -12.28
CA ILE A 238 12.81 7.86 -12.31
C ILE A 238 13.62 7.65 -13.61
N GLU A 239 13.67 6.43 -14.15
CA GLU A 239 14.26 6.17 -15.47
C GLU A 239 13.56 6.97 -16.57
N LEU A 240 12.23 7.04 -16.53
CA LEU A 240 11.41 7.79 -17.49
C LEU A 240 11.44 9.31 -17.28
N ALA A 241 11.60 9.76 -16.03
CA ALA A 241 11.66 11.15 -15.62
C ALA A 241 12.73 11.34 -14.52
N PRO A 242 14.01 11.58 -14.89
CA PRO A 242 15.12 11.66 -13.91
C PRO A 242 15.01 12.82 -12.91
N ASP A 243 14.19 13.82 -13.18
CA ASP A 243 13.88 14.97 -12.33
C ASP A 243 12.57 14.80 -11.53
N PHE A 244 11.99 13.60 -11.51
CA PHE A 244 10.77 13.32 -10.75
C PHE A 244 11.06 13.24 -9.25
N THR A 245 11.24 14.41 -8.65
CA THR A 245 11.67 14.56 -7.24
C THR A 245 10.82 13.76 -6.27
N SER A 246 9.49 13.72 -6.46
CA SER A 246 8.60 12.95 -5.59
C SER A 246 8.87 11.45 -5.64
N ALA A 247 9.19 10.89 -6.81
CA ALA A 247 9.53 9.48 -6.96
C ALA A 247 10.87 9.17 -6.27
N ILE A 248 11.85 10.07 -6.37
CA ILE A 248 13.16 9.95 -5.71
C ILE A 248 12.98 9.97 -4.18
N VAL A 249 12.20 10.91 -3.64
CA VAL A 249 11.93 11.01 -2.19
C VAL A 249 11.22 9.76 -1.67
N ASN A 250 10.23 9.24 -2.39
CA ASN A 250 9.50 8.05 -1.97
C ASN A 250 10.34 6.78 -2.09
N ARG A 251 11.21 6.66 -3.12
CA ARG A 251 12.19 5.58 -3.20
C ARG A 251 13.16 5.63 -2.03
N ALA A 252 13.63 6.81 -1.64
CA ALA A 252 14.48 6.99 -0.47
C ALA A 252 13.78 6.54 0.81
N ALA A 253 12.51 6.91 1.00
CA ALA A 253 11.72 6.45 2.15
C ALA A 253 11.54 4.92 2.16
N ASN A 254 11.32 4.32 0.99
CA ASN A 254 11.27 2.86 0.85
C ASN A 254 12.60 2.18 1.23
N LYS A 255 13.74 2.78 0.89
CA LYS A 255 15.06 2.32 1.31
C LYS A 255 15.28 2.45 2.82
N ASP A 256 14.79 3.55 3.43
CA ASP A 256 14.83 3.75 4.89
C ASP A 256 14.07 2.64 5.63
N GLU A 257 12.88 2.27 5.17
CA GLU A 257 12.11 1.17 5.76
C GLU A 257 12.83 -0.19 5.64
N ALA A 258 13.68 -0.35 4.63
CA ALA A 258 14.54 -1.51 4.46
C ALA A 258 15.86 -1.44 5.29
N GLY A 259 16.11 -0.32 5.99
CA GLY A 259 17.36 -0.09 6.73
C GLY A 259 18.57 0.29 5.85
N GLU A 260 18.34 0.59 4.57
CA GLU A 260 19.36 0.95 3.59
C GLU A 260 19.66 2.46 3.64
N TYR A 261 20.04 2.95 4.84
CA TYR A 261 20.16 4.38 5.13
C TYR A 261 21.14 5.13 4.24
N ASP A 262 22.26 4.51 3.83
CA ASP A 262 23.25 5.14 2.95
C ASP A 262 22.66 5.46 1.57
N ASP A 263 21.89 4.54 1.02
CA ASP A 263 21.27 4.71 -0.28
C ASP A 263 20.06 5.64 -0.22
N ALA A 264 19.34 5.65 0.90
CA ALA A 264 18.29 6.63 1.17
C ALA A 264 18.86 8.06 1.24
N ILE A 265 19.97 8.27 1.96
CA ILE A 265 20.66 9.58 2.05
C ILE A 265 21.11 10.08 0.67
N LYS A 266 21.57 9.20 -0.22
CA LYS A 266 21.94 9.57 -1.60
C LYS A 266 20.71 10.07 -2.38
N ASP A 267 19.62 9.32 -2.34
CA ASP A 267 18.38 9.69 -3.03
C ASP A 267 17.79 11.00 -2.48
N TYR A 268 17.71 11.19 -1.15
CA TYR A 268 17.30 12.46 -0.57
C TYR A 268 18.21 13.61 -0.97
N SER A 269 19.52 13.37 -1.06
CA SER A 269 20.46 14.39 -1.49
C SER A 269 20.26 14.78 -2.96
N GLN A 270 19.96 13.82 -3.82
CA GLN A 270 19.57 14.07 -5.20
C GLN A 270 18.27 14.91 -5.27
N ALA A 271 17.25 14.54 -4.48
CA ALA A 271 15.99 15.28 -4.41
C ALA A 271 16.20 16.74 -3.94
N ILE A 272 17.09 16.96 -2.96
CA ILE A 272 17.45 18.30 -2.47
C ILE A 272 18.20 19.10 -3.55
N GLN A 273 19.04 18.47 -4.37
CA GLN A 273 19.72 19.14 -5.50
C GLN A 273 18.71 19.61 -6.55
N LEU A 274 17.68 18.79 -6.84
CA LEU A 274 16.61 19.13 -7.78
C LEU A 274 15.66 20.18 -7.19
N GLU A 275 15.30 20.06 -5.93
CA GLU A 275 14.38 20.94 -5.20
C GLU A 275 15.01 21.42 -3.88
N PRO A 276 15.84 22.48 -3.87
CA PRO A 276 16.54 22.96 -2.66
C PRO A 276 15.61 23.46 -1.53
N LYS A 277 14.33 23.63 -1.80
CA LYS A 277 13.31 24.02 -0.80
C LYS A 277 12.42 22.87 -0.35
N ASN A 278 12.74 21.63 -0.70
CA ASN A 278 11.97 20.46 -0.29
C ASN A 278 12.23 20.11 1.19
N ALA A 279 11.44 20.70 2.07
CA ALA A 279 11.56 20.53 3.52
C ALA A 279 11.44 19.05 3.96
N MET A 280 10.61 18.25 3.27
CA MET A 280 10.43 16.84 3.57
C MET A 280 11.69 16.02 3.26
N ALA A 281 12.38 16.33 2.16
CA ALA A 281 13.62 15.65 1.80
C ALA A 281 14.73 15.92 2.83
N TYR A 282 14.86 17.15 3.34
CA TYR A 282 15.78 17.46 4.45
C TYR A 282 15.38 16.71 5.72
N PHE A 283 14.11 16.75 6.11
CA PHE A 283 13.66 16.09 7.34
C PHE A 283 13.93 14.58 7.31
N ASN A 284 13.57 13.92 6.21
CA ASN A 284 13.75 12.48 6.06
C ASN A 284 15.24 12.12 5.96
N ARG A 285 16.07 12.92 5.25
CA ARG A 285 17.53 12.71 5.24
C ARG A 285 18.12 12.83 6.62
N GLY A 286 17.66 13.78 7.42
CA GLY A 286 18.03 13.90 8.83
C GLY A 286 17.69 12.66 9.64
N ASN A 287 16.50 12.07 9.43
CA ASN A 287 16.11 10.82 10.09
C ASN A 287 17.04 9.66 9.68
N SER A 288 17.36 9.51 8.39
CA SER A 288 18.29 8.49 7.89
C SER A 288 19.70 8.66 8.48
N LYS A 289 20.23 9.90 8.52
CA LYS A 289 21.51 10.22 9.15
C LYS A 289 21.53 9.88 10.63
N PHE A 290 20.45 10.20 11.36
CA PHE A 290 20.31 9.88 12.77
C PHE A 290 20.31 8.38 13.00
N SER A 291 19.54 7.62 12.22
CA SER A 291 19.50 6.15 12.28
C SER A 291 20.88 5.53 12.02
N LYS A 292 21.71 6.19 11.21
CA LYS A 292 23.09 5.79 10.93
C LYS A 292 24.10 6.22 12.01
N GLY A 293 23.68 7.07 12.96
CA GLY A 293 24.52 7.60 14.04
C GLY A 293 25.16 8.96 13.75
N ASP A 294 24.93 9.56 12.59
CA ASP A 294 25.36 10.93 12.27
C ASP A 294 24.40 11.95 12.87
N LYS A 295 24.52 12.14 14.19
CA LYS A 295 23.68 13.08 14.95
C LYS A 295 23.86 14.52 14.50
N LYS A 296 25.09 14.94 14.19
CA LYS A 296 25.40 16.31 13.77
C LYS A 296 24.74 16.62 12.44
N GLY A 297 24.95 15.80 11.43
CA GLY A 297 24.33 15.96 10.11
C GLY A 297 22.81 15.83 10.14
N ALA A 298 22.26 15.03 11.07
CA ALA A 298 20.82 14.95 11.29
C ALA A 298 20.24 16.28 11.82
N CYS A 299 20.89 16.90 12.82
CA CYS A 299 20.48 18.17 13.38
C CYS A 299 20.54 19.29 12.34
N GLU A 300 21.59 19.36 11.53
CA GLU A 300 21.71 20.33 10.44
C GLU A 300 20.51 20.21 9.46
N ASP A 301 20.17 19.00 9.07
CA ASP A 301 19.05 18.73 8.15
C ASP A 301 17.68 19.04 8.79
N TRP A 302 17.43 18.70 10.06
CA TRP A 302 16.18 19.02 10.74
C TRP A 302 15.99 20.53 10.96
N ILE A 303 17.06 21.26 11.31
CA ILE A 303 17.03 22.71 11.41
C ILE A 303 16.67 23.31 10.04
N LYS A 304 17.31 22.81 8.97
CA LYS A 304 17.01 23.25 7.61
C LYS A 304 15.57 22.96 7.19
N ALA A 305 15.06 21.77 7.52
CA ALA A 305 13.66 21.42 7.27
C ALA A 305 12.70 22.38 7.97
N LYS A 306 12.98 22.75 9.24
CA LYS A 306 12.18 23.71 10.00
C LYS A 306 12.22 25.10 9.38
N GLU A 307 13.40 25.61 8.97
CA GLU A 307 13.54 26.89 8.27
C GLU A 307 12.70 26.95 6.98
N LEU A 308 12.48 25.78 6.35
CA LEU A 308 11.65 25.62 5.14
C LEU A 308 10.16 25.37 5.45
N GLY A 309 9.74 25.49 6.72
CA GLY A 309 8.36 25.41 7.15
C GLY A 309 7.91 24.03 7.66
N ALA A 310 8.83 23.07 7.85
CA ALA A 310 8.51 21.77 8.44
C ALA A 310 8.45 21.87 9.98
N GLU A 311 7.36 22.40 10.54
CA GLU A 311 7.19 22.57 11.99
C GLU A 311 7.34 21.26 12.79
N TYR A 312 6.99 20.13 12.20
CA TYR A 312 7.18 18.80 12.80
C TYR A 312 8.66 18.43 13.06
N ALA A 313 9.62 19.13 12.44
CA ALA A 313 11.05 18.95 12.74
C ALA A 313 11.45 19.46 14.13
N GLN A 314 10.66 20.35 14.73
CA GLN A 314 10.95 20.96 16.03
C GLN A 314 11.10 19.93 17.15
N GLU A 315 10.27 18.89 17.16
CA GLU A 315 10.34 17.82 18.16
C GLU A 315 11.68 17.06 18.08
N ARG A 316 12.13 16.75 16.85
CA ARG A 316 13.42 16.07 16.63
C ARG A 316 14.61 16.92 17.07
N ILE A 317 14.55 18.24 16.80
CA ILE A 317 15.60 19.19 17.19
C ILE A 317 15.69 19.26 18.72
N GLN A 318 14.56 19.44 19.42
CA GLN A 318 14.55 19.53 20.87
C GLN A 318 15.04 18.27 21.57
N ALA A 319 14.71 17.11 21.02
CA ALA A 319 15.07 15.83 21.61
C ALA A 319 16.56 15.44 21.38
N ASN A 320 17.18 15.91 20.30
CA ASN A 320 18.45 15.31 19.85
C ASN A 320 19.58 16.31 19.52
N CYS A 321 19.30 17.63 19.47
CA CYS A 321 20.24 18.62 18.97
C CYS A 321 20.77 19.59 20.04
N ASN A 322 20.67 19.24 21.30
CA ASN A 322 21.21 20.02 22.44
C ASN A 322 22.65 19.61 22.74
#